data_0243c2c2f763f31b9603521ef3abf2b6
#
_entry.id   0243c2c2f763f31b9603521ef3abf2b6
#
_cell.length_a   1.000
_cell.length_b   1.000
_cell.length_c   1.000
_cell.angle_alpha   90.00
_cell.angle_beta   90.00
_cell.angle_gamma   90.00
#
_symmetry.space_group_name_H-M   'P 1'
#
loop_
_entity.id
_entity.type
_entity.pdbx_description
1 polymer ?
#
loop_
_entity_poly.entity_id
_entity_poly.type
_entity_poly.pdbx_seq_one_letter_code
_entity_poly.pdbx_strand_id
1 'polypeptide(L)'
;MVGMFLAGASAGVLRFFQTLLERTEVLPGSRAIIGQPELWRIGVYYVLVGIAVWGGRRRKAVSLEKCRNYGNITKSQIESEKIRNQKQYNRMKSLNMQSETIQKWKENTGNQRLYSETREFGGQSDQSRFEKSDQSASIDSPQKCHHIWLRIFLIILSLCILCFPINRPSEVTFLDVGQGDAIFLRTEQGITCLIDGGSTTVSDVGTYRILPFLKARDVSALDYLFLSHMDADHISGAEELLKDQFHGIPIHNLCLSALPEDETRLRLEKEARRFGTNLLYISRGTVFQEENAKIRCLSPAKNQKKEDENENSQVLLVDLNGLRFLFTGDLGEEGEQELLASGLDLEADILKVGHHGSRYSTSEAFLQAISPKLAVISCAKENRYGHPAPETVQRLERAGCRIFYTMKSGAITLYPADGKKGWKLEQKFDKIERGDSHEHS
;
A
#
# COMPACT_ATOMS: atom_id res chain seq x y z
N MET A 1 15.51 4.32 37.58
CA MET A 1 16.07 5.43 36.77
C MET A 1 16.31 5.03 35.30
N VAL A 2 17.03 3.96 34.99
CA VAL A 2 17.30 3.55 33.58
C VAL A 2 16.03 3.29 32.78
N GLY A 3 15.02 2.61 33.35
CA GLY A 3 13.76 2.33 32.68
C GLY A 3 12.94 3.59 32.32
N MET A 4 12.93 4.61 33.18
CA MET A 4 12.28 5.88 32.89
C MET A 4 13.01 6.68 31.80
N PHE A 5 14.34 6.60 31.75
CA PHE A 5 15.12 7.23 30.69
C PHE A 5 14.86 6.58 29.33
N LEU A 6 14.84 5.23 29.29
CA LEU A 6 14.52 4.48 28.06
C LEU A 6 13.08 4.73 27.58
N ALA A 7 12.11 4.78 28.51
CA ALA A 7 10.72 5.11 28.19
C ALA A 7 10.59 6.55 27.64
N GLY A 8 11.30 7.51 28.24
CA GLY A 8 11.33 8.89 27.75
C GLY A 8 11.97 9.03 26.37
N ALA A 9 13.07 8.30 26.12
CA ALA A 9 13.75 8.28 24.82
C ALA A 9 12.85 7.64 23.74
N SER A 10 12.19 6.52 24.02
CA SER A 10 11.26 5.88 23.07
C SER A 10 10.04 6.76 22.79
N ALA A 11 9.47 7.42 23.81
CA ALA A 11 8.38 8.37 23.62
C ALA A 11 8.81 9.58 22.77
N GLY A 12 10.04 10.07 22.93
CA GLY A 12 10.61 11.14 22.11
C GLY A 12 10.75 10.72 20.64
N VAL A 13 11.25 9.52 20.38
CA VAL A 13 11.36 8.95 19.03
C VAL A 13 9.98 8.79 18.40
N LEU A 14 9.00 8.25 19.13
CA LEU A 14 7.62 8.10 18.62
C LEU A 14 6.99 9.45 18.27
N ARG A 15 7.12 10.47 19.14
CA ARG A 15 6.63 11.83 18.86
C ARG A 15 7.32 12.44 17.64
N PHE A 16 8.62 12.24 17.49
CA PHE A 16 9.34 12.71 16.29
C PHE A 16 8.80 12.06 15.02
N PHE A 17 8.60 10.74 15.01
CA PHE A 17 7.99 10.04 13.87
C PHE A 17 6.56 10.49 13.61
N GLN A 18 5.75 10.67 14.63
CA GLN A 18 4.38 11.17 14.50
C GLN A 18 4.38 12.56 13.87
N THR A 19 5.18 13.51 14.39
CA THR A 19 5.29 14.87 13.82
C THR A 19 5.82 14.84 12.39
N LEU A 20 6.75 13.94 12.07
CA LEU A 20 7.27 13.77 10.71
C LEU A 20 6.18 13.27 9.77
N LEU A 21 5.40 12.28 10.18
CA LEU A 21 4.27 11.75 9.41
C LEU A 21 3.21 12.84 9.17
N GLU A 22 2.79 13.56 10.20
CA GLU A 22 1.81 14.65 10.09
C GLU A 22 2.27 15.73 9.09
N ARG A 23 3.57 16.08 9.09
CA ARG A 23 4.12 17.08 8.15
C ARG A 23 4.28 16.53 6.73
N THR A 24 4.53 15.25 6.57
CA THR A 24 4.69 14.63 5.24
C THR A 24 3.34 14.32 4.59
N GLU A 25 2.26 14.20 5.35
CA GLU A 25 0.90 13.93 4.83
C GLU A 25 0.40 15.00 3.83
N VAL A 26 0.87 16.24 3.98
CA VAL A 26 0.50 17.35 3.10
C VAL A 26 1.26 17.37 1.77
N LEU A 27 2.33 16.55 1.65
CA LEU A 27 3.15 16.52 0.44
C LEU A 27 2.42 15.76 -0.69
N PRO A 28 2.47 16.28 -1.93
CA PRO A 28 1.92 15.55 -3.07
C PRO A 28 2.56 14.17 -3.20
N GLY A 29 1.74 13.13 -3.32
CA GLY A 29 2.22 11.73 -3.44
C GLY A 29 2.59 11.05 -2.12
N SER A 30 2.43 11.71 -0.96
CA SER A 30 2.68 11.10 0.35
C SER A 30 1.80 9.88 0.64
N ARG A 31 0.65 9.78 -0.02
CA ARG A 31 -0.34 8.70 0.11
C ARG A 31 -0.44 7.84 -1.14
N ALA A 32 0.65 7.67 -1.87
CA ALA A 32 0.66 6.78 -3.02
C ALA A 32 0.38 5.33 -2.57
N ILE A 33 -0.71 4.76 -3.05
CA ILE A 33 -1.04 3.33 -2.86
C ILE A 33 -0.36 2.58 -3.99
N ILE A 34 0.57 1.69 -3.66
CA ILE A 34 1.35 0.89 -4.61
C ILE A 34 0.96 -0.60 -4.58
N GLY A 35 -0.09 -0.94 -3.82
CA GLY A 35 -0.53 -2.32 -3.65
C GLY A 35 0.53 -3.23 -3.02
N GLN A 36 0.51 -4.50 -3.39
CA GLN A 36 1.57 -5.46 -3.05
C GLN A 36 2.54 -5.58 -4.22
N PRO A 37 3.74 -4.95 -4.15
CA PRO A 37 4.73 -5.07 -5.21
C PRO A 37 5.28 -6.50 -5.24
N GLU A 38 5.61 -6.98 -6.43
CA GLU A 38 6.25 -8.27 -6.60
C GLU A 38 7.61 -8.33 -5.90
N LEU A 39 7.98 -9.47 -5.33
CA LEU A 39 9.20 -9.63 -4.53
C LEU A 39 10.48 -9.18 -5.26
N TRP A 40 10.56 -9.39 -6.57
CA TRP A 40 11.71 -8.94 -7.36
C TRP A 40 11.83 -7.41 -7.40
N ARG A 41 10.72 -6.66 -7.42
CA ARG A 41 10.71 -5.19 -7.37
C ARG A 41 11.25 -4.67 -6.05
N ILE A 42 10.83 -5.32 -4.95
CA ILE A 42 11.36 -5.04 -3.61
C ILE A 42 12.86 -5.31 -3.58
N GLY A 43 13.32 -6.44 -4.15
CA GLY A 43 14.73 -6.78 -4.27
C GLY A 43 15.52 -5.73 -5.05
N VAL A 44 15.05 -5.34 -6.23
CA VAL A 44 15.69 -4.30 -7.06
C VAL A 44 15.74 -2.95 -6.34
N TYR A 45 14.66 -2.56 -5.65
CA TYR A 45 14.62 -1.33 -4.85
C TYR A 45 15.76 -1.31 -3.81
N TYR A 46 15.89 -2.35 -2.97
CA TYR A 46 16.94 -2.40 -1.96
C TYR A 46 18.34 -2.47 -2.55
N VAL A 47 18.55 -3.14 -3.68
CA VAL A 47 19.84 -3.19 -4.37
C VAL A 47 20.23 -1.79 -4.87
N LEU A 48 19.34 -1.06 -5.53
CA LEU A 48 19.61 0.28 -6.05
C LEU A 48 19.86 1.29 -4.92
N VAL A 49 19.06 1.24 -3.86
CA VAL A 49 19.28 2.06 -2.66
C VAL A 49 20.61 1.71 -2.00
N GLY A 50 20.93 0.42 -1.88
CA GLY A 50 22.22 -0.06 -1.36
C GLY A 50 23.41 0.48 -2.16
N ILE A 51 23.35 0.45 -3.49
CA ILE A 51 24.40 1.00 -4.37
C ILE A 51 24.52 2.53 -4.17
N ALA A 52 23.38 3.24 -4.12
CA ALA A 52 23.35 4.69 -3.91
C ALA A 52 24.00 5.11 -2.57
N VAL A 53 23.75 4.35 -1.51
CA VAL A 53 24.29 4.59 -0.15
C VAL A 53 25.75 4.15 -0.04
N TRP A 54 26.08 2.94 -0.49
CA TRP A 54 27.42 2.33 -0.31
C TRP A 54 28.50 2.99 -1.17
N GLY A 55 28.19 3.35 -2.42
CA GLY A 55 29.08 4.10 -3.30
C GLY A 55 29.52 5.44 -2.69
N GLY A 56 28.77 5.95 -1.67
CA GLY A 56 29.14 7.13 -0.89
C GLY A 56 30.12 6.87 0.26
N ARG A 57 30.03 5.71 0.89
CA ARG A 57 30.89 5.37 2.04
C ARG A 57 32.32 5.06 1.61
N ARG A 58 32.53 4.31 0.53
CA ARG A 58 33.88 4.00 0.02
C ARG A 58 34.67 5.24 -0.35
N ARG A 59 34.04 6.27 -0.94
CA ARG A 59 34.77 7.49 -1.36
C ARG A 59 35.13 8.42 -0.21
N LYS A 60 34.34 8.49 0.86
CA LYS A 60 34.72 9.23 2.07
C LYS A 60 35.96 8.60 2.72
N ALA A 61 36.04 7.27 2.76
CA ALA A 61 37.20 6.56 3.28
C ALA A 61 38.47 6.81 2.43
N VAL A 62 38.36 6.70 1.10
CA VAL A 62 39.46 6.96 0.16
C VAL A 62 39.91 8.42 0.17
N SER A 63 38.97 9.38 0.31
CA SER A 63 39.31 10.81 0.42
C SER A 63 40.02 11.16 1.73
N LEU A 64 39.57 10.56 2.83
CA LEU A 64 40.23 10.73 4.15
C LEU A 64 41.62 10.11 4.17
N GLU A 65 41.82 8.97 3.53
CA GLU A 65 43.12 8.30 3.41
C GLU A 65 44.09 9.10 2.51
N LYS A 66 43.63 9.67 1.39
CA LYS A 66 44.39 10.59 0.54
C LYS A 66 44.80 11.86 1.28
N CYS A 67 43.91 12.49 2.04
CA CYS A 67 44.22 13.68 2.85
C CYS A 67 45.20 13.36 3.96
N ARG A 68 45.14 12.18 4.58
CA ARG A 68 46.08 11.72 5.61
C ARG A 68 47.47 11.46 5.03
N ASN A 69 47.54 10.87 3.84
CA ASN A 69 48.81 10.63 3.14
C ASN A 69 49.47 11.93 2.66
N TYR A 70 48.71 12.90 2.14
CA TYR A 70 49.21 14.23 1.77
C TYR A 70 49.74 14.98 3.01
N GLY A 71 49.04 14.93 4.13
CA GLY A 71 49.50 15.56 5.39
C GLY A 71 50.77 14.95 5.95
N ASN A 72 51.00 13.66 5.78
CA ASN A 72 52.21 12.95 6.21
C ASN A 72 53.40 13.24 5.29
N ILE A 73 53.18 13.36 3.96
CA ILE A 73 54.25 13.70 3.00
C ILE A 73 54.75 15.14 3.24
N THR A 74 53.85 16.11 3.45
CA THR A 74 54.25 17.49 3.74
C THR A 74 54.97 17.64 5.06
N LYS A 75 54.57 16.92 6.13
CA LYS A 75 55.31 16.91 7.41
C LYS A 75 56.71 16.35 7.26
N SER A 76 56.91 15.23 6.58
CA SER A 76 58.23 14.63 6.38
C SER A 76 59.16 15.49 5.51
N GLN A 77 58.59 16.19 4.50
CA GLN A 77 59.37 17.14 3.68
C GLN A 77 59.82 18.35 4.48
N ILE A 78 58.96 18.95 5.29
CA ILE A 78 59.27 20.10 6.15
C ILE A 78 60.34 19.71 7.18
N GLU A 79 60.26 18.50 7.76
CA GLU A 79 61.21 18.02 8.75
C GLU A 79 62.58 17.72 8.13
N SER A 80 62.62 17.14 6.93
CA SER A 80 63.86 16.90 6.17
C SER A 80 64.53 18.20 5.75
N GLU A 81 63.77 19.21 5.40
CA GLU A 81 64.28 20.56 5.06
C GLU A 81 64.83 21.29 6.29
N LYS A 82 64.17 21.21 7.42
CA LYS A 82 64.65 21.71 8.72
C LYS A 82 66.01 21.09 9.10
N ILE A 83 66.09 19.77 8.97
CA ILE A 83 67.40 19.05 9.28
C ILE A 83 68.49 19.46 8.31
N ARG A 84 68.20 19.65 7.03
CA ARG A 84 69.18 20.09 6.02
C ARG A 84 69.69 21.51 6.34
N ASN A 85 68.75 22.43 6.61
CA ASN A 85 69.07 23.82 6.94
C ASN A 85 69.92 23.90 8.26
N GLN A 86 69.60 23.10 9.28
CA GLN A 86 70.35 23.03 10.51
C GLN A 86 71.76 22.50 10.30
N LYS A 87 71.93 21.46 9.46
CA LYS A 87 73.32 20.93 9.12
C LYS A 87 74.08 21.98 8.38
N GLN A 88 73.49 22.74 7.47
CA GLN A 88 74.19 23.79 6.71
C GLN A 88 74.58 24.96 7.60
N TYR A 89 73.72 25.39 8.53
CA TYR A 89 74.08 26.38 9.54
C TYR A 89 75.26 25.95 10.42
N ASN A 90 75.25 24.75 10.94
CA ASN A 90 76.29 24.24 11.79
C ASN A 90 77.63 24.13 11.02
N ARG A 91 77.62 23.81 9.72
CA ARG A 91 78.78 23.79 8.85
C ARG A 91 79.35 25.18 8.61
N MET A 92 78.51 26.20 8.41
CA MET A 92 78.94 27.58 8.25
C MET A 92 79.59 28.13 9.55
N LYS A 93 79.08 27.77 10.72
CA LYS A 93 79.60 28.12 12.04
C LYS A 93 80.93 27.45 12.30
N SER A 94 81.13 26.18 11.90
CA SER A 94 82.41 25.44 12.06
C SER A 94 83.49 25.96 11.14
N LEU A 95 83.14 26.62 10.03
CA LEU A 95 84.10 27.21 9.07
C LEU A 95 84.47 28.64 9.42
N ASN A 96 84.05 29.16 10.61
CA ASN A 96 84.33 30.48 11.11
C ASN A 96 84.00 31.61 10.11
N MET A 97 82.90 31.44 9.32
CA MET A 97 82.46 32.41 8.31
C MET A 97 82.06 33.73 8.97
N GLN A 98 82.29 34.87 8.28
CA GLN A 98 81.93 36.20 8.79
C GLN A 98 80.45 36.30 9.09
N SER A 99 80.12 37.02 10.15
CA SER A 99 78.71 37.16 10.66
C SER A 99 77.71 37.67 9.61
N GLU A 100 78.13 38.51 8.70
CA GLU A 100 77.33 39.06 7.62
C GLU A 100 76.83 37.97 6.61
N THR A 101 77.71 36.98 6.33
CA THR A 101 77.39 35.89 5.41
C THR A 101 76.33 34.97 6.00
N ILE A 102 76.43 34.72 7.30
CA ILE A 102 75.40 33.91 8.01
C ILE A 102 74.06 34.66 8.12
N GLN A 103 74.17 35.99 8.28
CA GLN A 103 72.96 36.85 8.32
C GLN A 103 72.24 36.85 6.97
N LYS A 104 72.94 37.06 5.85
CA LYS A 104 72.36 36.99 4.49
C LYS A 104 71.78 35.64 4.17
N TRP A 105 72.35 34.54 4.64
CA TRP A 105 71.82 33.20 4.44
C TRP A 105 70.49 33.02 5.24
N LYS A 106 70.38 33.51 6.46
CA LYS A 106 69.17 33.51 7.28
C LYS A 106 68.00 34.30 6.62
N GLU A 107 68.35 35.43 6.02
CA GLU A 107 67.39 36.26 5.32
C GLU A 107 66.87 35.60 4.04
N ASN A 108 67.71 34.96 3.25
CA ASN A 108 67.39 34.31 2.00
C ASN A 108 66.60 32.99 2.17
N THR A 109 66.72 32.34 3.31
CA THR A 109 66.06 31.06 3.59
C THR A 109 64.72 31.24 4.29
N GLY A 110 64.25 32.47 4.54
CA GLY A 110 62.97 32.76 5.21
C GLY A 110 62.91 32.32 6.68
N ASN A 111 64.08 31.95 7.27
CA ASN A 111 64.16 31.32 8.59
C ASN A 111 64.33 32.34 9.75
N GLN A 112 63.97 33.61 9.57
CA GLN A 112 64.03 34.57 10.67
C GLN A 112 63.16 34.17 11.89
N ARG A 113 62.12 33.40 11.70
CA ARG A 113 61.24 32.96 12.79
C ARG A 113 61.73 31.73 13.56
N LEU A 114 62.62 30.93 13.02
CA LEU A 114 63.04 29.67 13.65
C LEU A 114 64.10 29.84 14.74
N TYR A 115 64.75 31.00 14.78
CA TYR A 115 65.87 31.28 15.74
C TYR A 115 65.58 32.31 16.84
N SER A 116 64.42 32.99 16.76
CA SER A 116 63.94 33.87 17.83
C SER A 116 63.21 33.11 18.95
N GLU A 117 62.69 31.88 18.66
CA GLU A 117 61.89 31.12 19.62
C GLU A 117 62.64 30.22 20.58
N THR A 118 64.00 30.20 20.51
CA THR A 118 64.78 29.44 21.47
C THR A 118 65.23 30.23 22.72
N ARG A 119 64.63 31.44 22.92
CA ARG A 119 65.03 32.29 24.09
C ARG A 119 63.90 32.58 25.08
N GLU A 120 62.68 32.17 24.86
CA GLU A 120 61.61 32.33 25.86
C GLU A 120 60.69 31.11 25.92
N PHE A 121 61.03 30.21 26.82
CA PHE A 121 60.05 29.28 27.38
C PHE A 121 59.27 30.01 28.45
N GLY A 122 58.03 30.29 28.20
CA GLY A 122 57.10 30.78 29.20
C GLY A 122 55.90 31.46 28.60
N GLY A 123 54.76 30.73 28.49
CA GLY A 123 53.46 31.35 28.49
C GLY A 123 52.59 31.24 27.24
N GLN A 124 51.59 30.43 27.43
CA GLN A 124 50.23 30.49 26.88
C GLN A 124 50.01 30.36 25.36
N SER A 125 49.29 29.27 25.07
CA SER A 125 48.55 28.91 23.87
C SER A 125 47.66 30.05 23.34
N ASP A 126 47.89 30.46 22.12
CA ASP A 126 46.91 31.24 21.34
C ASP A 126 46.52 30.44 20.10
N GLN A 127 45.45 29.64 20.28
CA GLN A 127 44.82 28.80 19.25
C GLN A 127 43.88 29.57 18.31
N SER A 128 43.83 30.91 18.44
CA SER A 128 42.79 31.72 17.77
C SER A 128 43.24 32.45 16.49
N ARG A 129 44.43 32.18 15.97
CA ARG A 129 44.95 32.94 14.80
C ARG A 129 45.18 32.15 13.52
N PHE A 130 44.73 30.87 13.47
CA PHE A 130 44.84 30.01 12.26
C PHE A 130 43.56 29.86 11.48
N GLU A 131 42.47 30.48 11.90
CA GLU A 131 41.15 30.30 11.26
C GLU A 131 40.73 31.37 10.23
N LYS A 132 41.61 32.30 9.85
CA LYS A 132 41.22 33.43 8.97
C LYS A 132 41.93 33.57 7.63
N SER A 133 42.55 32.55 7.07
CA SER A 133 43.13 32.66 5.72
C SER A 133 42.81 31.57 4.70
N ASP A 134 41.85 30.68 4.97
CA ASP A 134 41.34 29.72 3.99
C ASP A 134 39.89 29.96 3.54
N GLN A 135 39.54 31.23 3.34
CA GLN A 135 38.39 31.61 2.53
C GLN A 135 38.80 31.89 1.08
N SER A 136 39.58 31.02 0.47
CA SER A 136 39.69 30.95 -0.98
C SER A 136 38.80 29.82 -1.47
N ALA A 137 37.63 30.27 -1.95
CA ALA A 137 36.75 29.58 -2.89
C ALA A 137 37.15 28.14 -3.27
N SER A 138 36.59 27.15 -2.59
CA SER A 138 36.46 25.81 -3.19
C SER A 138 35.48 25.92 -4.34
N ILE A 139 35.98 26.17 -5.54
CA ILE A 139 35.26 25.88 -6.77
C ILE A 139 34.97 24.37 -6.70
N ASP A 140 33.76 24.02 -6.35
CA ASP A 140 33.28 22.62 -6.34
C ASP A 140 33.51 22.05 -7.75
N SER A 141 34.47 21.13 -7.84
CA SER A 141 34.81 20.52 -9.11
C SER A 141 33.56 19.86 -9.71
N PRO A 142 33.31 19.99 -11.04
CA PRO A 142 32.14 19.43 -11.71
C PRO A 142 31.91 17.94 -11.42
N GLN A 143 32.99 17.20 -11.09
CA GLN A 143 32.92 15.77 -10.72
C GLN A 143 32.17 15.46 -9.41
N LYS A 144 32.09 16.39 -8.44
CA LYS A 144 31.31 16.16 -7.21
C LYS A 144 29.81 16.22 -7.47
N CYS A 145 29.37 17.09 -8.36
CA CYS A 145 27.95 17.23 -8.73
C CYS A 145 27.41 15.97 -9.44
N HIS A 146 28.16 15.39 -10.39
CA HIS A 146 27.72 14.19 -11.12
C HIS A 146 27.39 13.01 -10.22
N HIS A 147 28.09 12.82 -9.11
CA HIS A 147 27.83 11.69 -8.21
C HIS A 147 26.62 11.88 -7.31
N ILE A 148 26.29 13.12 -6.97
CA ILE A 148 25.07 13.43 -6.21
C ILE A 148 23.87 13.18 -7.12
N TRP A 149 23.93 13.66 -8.36
CA TRP A 149 22.89 13.46 -9.35
C TRP A 149 22.68 11.98 -9.69
N LEU A 150 23.75 11.19 -9.83
CA LEU A 150 23.64 9.75 -10.06
C LEU A 150 22.92 9.04 -8.89
N ARG A 151 23.18 9.43 -7.64
CA ARG A 151 22.48 8.85 -6.48
C ARG A 151 21.03 9.24 -6.44
N ILE A 152 20.72 10.52 -6.66
CA ILE A 152 19.35 11.00 -6.76
C ILE A 152 18.62 10.24 -7.86
N PHE A 153 19.26 10.07 -9.02
CA PHE A 153 18.71 9.29 -10.13
C PHE A 153 18.44 7.83 -9.73
N LEU A 154 19.38 7.14 -9.07
CA LEU A 154 19.18 5.75 -8.63
C LEU A 154 18.05 5.62 -7.60
N ILE A 155 17.92 6.58 -6.68
CA ILE A 155 16.82 6.61 -5.72
C ILE A 155 15.48 6.85 -6.44
N ILE A 156 15.42 7.82 -7.33
CA ILE A 156 14.21 8.10 -8.13
C ILE A 156 13.86 6.87 -8.97
N LEU A 157 14.83 6.26 -9.65
CA LEU A 157 14.62 5.07 -10.46
C LEU A 157 14.11 3.90 -9.61
N SER A 158 14.64 3.71 -8.41
CA SER A 158 14.17 2.64 -7.50
C SER A 158 12.73 2.88 -7.05
N LEU A 159 12.35 4.13 -6.77
CA LEU A 159 10.98 4.51 -6.45
C LEU A 159 10.05 4.34 -7.64
N CYS A 160 10.48 4.74 -8.84
CA CYS A 160 9.70 4.53 -10.08
C CYS A 160 9.43 3.04 -10.32
N ILE A 161 10.43 2.16 -10.14
CA ILE A 161 10.25 0.71 -10.30
C ILE A 161 9.27 0.16 -9.26
N LEU A 162 9.34 0.64 -8.02
CA LEU A 162 8.44 0.21 -6.95
C LEU A 162 7.01 0.68 -7.19
N CYS A 163 6.84 1.93 -7.62
CA CYS A 163 5.54 2.58 -7.83
C CYS A 163 4.97 2.37 -9.24
N PHE A 164 5.70 1.68 -10.13
CA PHE A 164 5.20 1.46 -11.50
C PHE A 164 3.89 0.67 -11.47
N PRO A 165 2.81 1.17 -12.06
CA PRO A 165 1.52 0.51 -12.03
C PRO A 165 1.62 -0.89 -12.65
N ILE A 166 1.03 -1.87 -11.95
CA ILE A 166 0.91 -3.24 -12.45
C ILE A 166 -0.45 -3.35 -13.11
N ASN A 167 -0.48 -3.82 -14.35
CA ASN A 167 -1.74 -4.17 -14.97
C ASN A 167 -2.31 -5.39 -14.24
N ARG A 168 -3.39 -5.17 -13.48
CA ARG A 168 -4.05 -6.22 -12.70
C ARG A 168 -5.10 -6.89 -13.57
N PRO A 169 -5.19 -8.23 -13.56
CA PRO A 169 -6.26 -8.91 -14.29
C PRO A 169 -7.62 -8.54 -13.70
N SER A 170 -8.67 -8.73 -14.50
CA SER A 170 -10.04 -8.70 -14.00
C SER A 170 -10.23 -9.78 -12.94
N GLU A 171 -10.95 -9.45 -11.88
CA GLU A 171 -11.16 -10.35 -10.75
C GLU A 171 -12.49 -10.08 -10.04
N VAL A 172 -13.02 -11.11 -9.42
CA VAL A 172 -14.09 -11.01 -8.43
C VAL A 172 -13.64 -11.70 -7.16
N THR A 173 -13.63 -10.97 -6.04
CA THR A 173 -13.22 -11.50 -4.74
C THR A 173 -14.33 -11.38 -3.73
N PHE A 174 -14.76 -12.50 -3.17
CA PHE A 174 -15.65 -12.58 -2.01
C PHE A 174 -14.78 -12.51 -0.76
N LEU A 175 -14.89 -11.44 0.03
CA LEU A 175 -14.07 -11.24 1.22
C LEU A 175 -14.64 -12.05 2.39
N ASP A 176 -13.78 -12.55 3.26
CA ASP A 176 -14.20 -13.09 4.55
C ASP A 176 -14.36 -11.95 5.53
N VAL A 177 -15.60 -11.46 5.63
CA VAL A 177 -16.00 -10.41 6.58
C VAL A 177 -16.71 -10.97 7.82
N GLY A 178 -16.73 -12.30 7.98
CA GLY A 178 -17.55 -12.97 9.00
C GLY A 178 -19.00 -13.09 8.56
N GLN A 179 -19.95 -12.73 9.44
CA GLN A 179 -21.38 -12.72 9.08
C GLN A 179 -21.69 -11.41 8.38
N GLY A 180 -21.83 -11.46 7.05
CA GLY A 180 -22.09 -10.33 6.18
C GLY A 180 -21.47 -10.50 4.80
N ASP A 181 -21.57 -9.48 3.97
CA ASP A 181 -21.12 -9.47 2.59
C ASP A 181 -20.11 -8.33 2.31
N ALA A 182 -19.10 -8.65 1.53
CA ALA A 182 -18.24 -7.69 0.85
C ALA A 182 -17.64 -8.36 -0.38
N ILE A 183 -17.96 -7.87 -1.57
CA ILE A 183 -17.52 -8.46 -2.82
C ILE A 183 -16.81 -7.38 -3.63
N PHE A 184 -15.54 -7.60 -3.90
CA PHE A 184 -14.73 -6.72 -4.74
C PHE A 184 -14.75 -7.23 -6.18
N LEU A 185 -14.91 -6.31 -7.12
CA LEU A 185 -14.84 -6.58 -8.55
C LEU A 185 -13.86 -5.58 -9.19
N ARG A 186 -13.03 -6.07 -10.11
CA ARG A 186 -12.18 -5.25 -11.00
C ARG A 186 -12.40 -5.69 -12.42
N THR A 187 -12.62 -4.73 -13.31
CA THR A 187 -12.69 -4.97 -14.75
C THR A 187 -11.28 -4.97 -15.38
N GLU A 188 -11.18 -5.42 -16.62
CA GLU A 188 -9.92 -5.41 -17.37
C GLU A 188 -9.41 -3.98 -17.62
N GLN A 189 -10.31 -3.01 -17.76
CA GLN A 189 -10.00 -1.59 -17.90
C GLN A 189 -9.59 -0.93 -16.58
N GLY A 190 -9.67 -1.66 -15.45
CA GLY A 190 -9.24 -1.21 -14.14
C GLY A 190 -10.34 -0.55 -13.31
N ILE A 191 -11.60 -0.52 -13.77
CA ILE A 191 -12.71 -0.03 -12.95
C ILE A 191 -12.91 -0.96 -11.76
N THR A 192 -13.10 -0.36 -10.59
CA THR A 192 -13.21 -1.05 -9.32
C THR A 192 -14.57 -0.85 -8.69
N CYS A 193 -15.20 -1.95 -8.30
CA CYS A 193 -16.47 -1.95 -7.62
C CYS A 193 -16.37 -2.70 -6.29
N LEU A 194 -17.05 -2.20 -5.28
CA LEU A 194 -17.35 -2.95 -4.06
C LEU A 194 -18.87 -3.12 -3.99
N ILE A 195 -19.33 -4.36 -3.83
CA ILE A 195 -20.73 -4.71 -3.64
C ILE A 195 -20.87 -5.13 -2.18
N ASP A 196 -21.62 -4.35 -1.44
CA ASP A 196 -21.74 -4.41 0.01
C ASP A 196 -20.38 -4.24 0.75
N GLY A 197 -20.41 -4.18 2.05
CA GLY A 197 -19.22 -4.04 2.87
C GLY A 197 -19.61 -4.00 4.33
N GLY A 198 -20.24 -5.07 4.84
CA GLY A 198 -20.72 -5.10 6.20
C GLY A 198 -20.39 -6.38 6.95
N SER A 199 -20.59 -6.34 8.26
CA SER A 199 -20.49 -7.49 9.15
C SER A 199 -21.23 -7.25 10.45
N THR A 200 -21.87 -8.31 10.97
CA THR A 200 -22.44 -8.29 12.34
C THR A 200 -21.56 -9.04 13.36
N THR A 201 -20.46 -9.67 12.93
CA THR A 201 -19.55 -10.42 13.81
C THR A 201 -18.16 -9.85 13.89
N VAL A 202 -17.78 -8.93 13.00
CA VAL A 202 -16.47 -8.28 12.96
C VAL A 202 -16.66 -6.78 13.14
N SER A 203 -16.13 -6.24 14.23
CA SER A 203 -16.10 -4.80 14.47
C SER A 203 -15.13 -4.12 13.51
N ASP A 204 -15.46 -2.89 13.12
CA ASP A 204 -14.61 -2.05 12.27
C ASP A 204 -14.12 -2.79 11.00
N VAL A 205 -15.03 -3.53 10.39
CA VAL A 205 -14.75 -4.42 9.23
C VAL A 205 -14.26 -3.64 8.01
N GLY A 206 -14.76 -2.42 7.81
CA GLY A 206 -14.30 -1.50 6.78
C GLY A 206 -12.84 -1.12 6.95
N THR A 207 -12.49 -0.72 8.16
CA THR A 207 -11.15 -0.26 8.53
C THR A 207 -10.11 -1.38 8.56
N TYR A 208 -10.45 -2.56 9.11
CA TYR A 208 -9.45 -3.60 9.38
C TYR A 208 -9.47 -4.76 8.38
N ARG A 209 -10.51 -4.91 7.56
CA ARG A 209 -10.55 -5.97 6.53
C ARG A 209 -10.67 -5.42 5.12
N ILE A 210 -11.69 -4.58 4.87
CA ILE A 210 -11.99 -4.12 3.50
C ILE A 210 -10.92 -3.14 2.99
N LEU A 211 -10.63 -2.08 3.74
CA LEU A 211 -9.66 -1.06 3.33
C LEU A 211 -8.23 -1.62 3.13
N PRO A 212 -7.68 -2.47 4.05
CA PRO A 212 -6.38 -3.10 3.82
C PRO A 212 -6.37 -4.02 2.60
N PHE A 213 -7.47 -4.73 2.33
CA PHE A 213 -7.61 -5.55 1.12
C PHE A 213 -7.55 -4.67 -0.13
N LEU A 214 -8.34 -3.60 -0.20
CA LEU A 214 -8.38 -2.67 -1.33
C LEU A 214 -6.99 -2.06 -1.58
N LYS A 215 -6.32 -1.58 -0.53
CA LYS A 215 -4.95 -1.06 -0.62
C LYS A 215 -3.95 -2.11 -1.11
N ALA A 216 -4.06 -3.36 -0.64
CA ALA A 216 -3.20 -4.46 -1.09
C ALA A 216 -3.44 -4.83 -2.56
N ARG A 217 -4.63 -4.59 -3.08
CA ARG A 217 -5.02 -4.76 -4.48
C ARG A 217 -4.70 -3.54 -5.35
N ASP A 218 -3.97 -2.55 -4.84
CA ASP A 218 -3.57 -1.34 -5.59
C ASP A 218 -4.78 -0.46 -5.96
N VAL A 219 -5.80 -0.46 -5.10
CA VAL A 219 -6.98 0.39 -5.27
C VAL A 219 -6.72 1.73 -4.58
N SER A 220 -6.49 2.77 -5.36
CA SER A 220 -6.29 4.13 -4.88
C SER A 220 -7.58 4.95 -4.78
N ALA A 221 -8.61 4.53 -5.49
CA ALA A 221 -9.97 5.03 -5.41
C ALA A 221 -10.93 3.89 -5.76
N LEU A 222 -12.13 3.93 -5.23
CA LEU A 222 -13.22 3.01 -5.59
C LEU A 222 -14.17 3.71 -6.55
N ASP A 223 -14.36 3.15 -7.74
CA ASP A 223 -15.22 3.78 -8.75
C ASP A 223 -16.69 3.66 -8.40
N TYR A 224 -17.11 2.49 -7.92
CA TYR A 224 -18.49 2.25 -7.52
C TYR A 224 -18.58 1.48 -6.21
N LEU A 225 -19.41 1.95 -5.30
CA LEU A 225 -19.87 1.23 -4.11
C LEU A 225 -21.36 0.94 -4.29
N PHE A 226 -21.72 -0.33 -4.46
CA PHE A 226 -23.09 -0.80 -4.53
C PHE A 226 -23.53 -1.28 -3.16
N LEU A 227 -24.72 -0.87 -2.69
CA LEU A 227 -25.30 -1.37 -1.46
C LEU A 227 -26.59 -2.10 -1.81
N SER A 228 -26.64 -3.39 -1.48
CA SER A 228 -27.81 -4.24 -1.81
C SER A 228 -29.05 -3.78 -1.06
N HIS A 229 -28.93 -3.60 0.26
CA HIS A 229 -29.96 -3.09 1.17
C HIS A 229 -29.30 -2.47 2.42
N MET A 230 -30.08 -2.04 3.41
CA MET A 230 -29.59 -1.19 4.49
C MET A 230 -29.25 -1.93 5.79
N ASP A 231 -29.21 -3.27 5.80
CA ASP A 231 -28.88 -4.03 7.01
C ASP A 231 -27.38 -3.95 7.35
N ALA A 232 -27.07 -4.05 8.65
CA ALA A 232 -25.73 -3.79 9.18
C ALA A 232 -24.66 -4.73 8.62
N ASP A 233 -25.01 -5.98 8.29
CA ASP A 233 -24.09 -6.95 7.68
C ASP A 233 -23.79 -6.70 6.20
N HIS A 234 -24.42 -5.67 5.62
CA HIS A 234 -24.14 -5.20 4.27
C HIS A 234 -23.53 -3.80 4.25
N ILE A 235 -23.81 -2.95 5.24
CA ILE A 235 -23.40 -1.55 5.20
C ILE A 235 -22.41 -1.11 6.26
N SER A 236 -22.18 -1.83 7.38
CA SER A 236 -21.40 -1.31 8.51
C SER A 236 -19.99 -0.88 8.13
N GLY A 237 -19.27 -1.67 7.36
CA GLY A 237 -17.93 -1.29 6.87
C GLY A 237 -17.97 -0.28 5.74
N ALA A 238 -19.02 -0.30 4.89
CA ALA A 238 -19.23 0.72 3.88
C ALA A 238 -19.45 2.10 4.52
N GLU A 239 -20.18 2.18 5.64
CA GLU A 239 -20.30 3.40 6.44
C GLU A 239 -18.95 3.91 6.93
N GLU A 240 -18.08 3.00 7.42
CA GLU A 240 -16.72 3.37 7.85
C GLU A 240 -15.91 3.95 6.70
N LEU A 241 -15.94 3.29 5.53
CA LEU A 241 -15.24 3.78 4.33
C LEU A 241 -15.76 5.15 3.89
N LEU A 242 -17.07 5.38 3.91
CA LEU A 242 -17.68 6.66 3.56
C LEU A 242 -17.35 7.77 4.55
N LYS A 243 -17.28 7.47 5.86
CA LYS A 243 -16.98 8.43 6.93
C LYS A 243 -15.56 8.95 6.91
N ASP A 244 -14.60 8.14 6.47
CA ASP A 244 -13.16 8.48 6.51
C ASP A 244 -12.44 8.26 5.17
N GLN A 245 -12.96 8.85 4.10
CA GLN A 245 -12.29 8.81 2.80
C GLN A 245 -10.96 9.56 2.80
N PHE A 246 -10.74 10.46 3.76
CA PHE A 246 -9.51 11.22 3.85
C PHE A 246 -8.30 10.35 4.23
N HIS A 247 -8.42 9.43 5.21
CA HIS A 247 -7.37 8.47 5.58
C HIS A 247 -7.52 7.13 4.83
N GLY A 248 -8.71 6.89 4.28
CA GLY A 248 -9.05 5.72 3.49
C GLY A 248 -8.68 5.85 2.02
N ILE A 249 -9.66 5.64 1.17
CA ILE A 249 -9.63 5.85 -0.28
C ILE A 249 -10.88 6.64 -0.71
N PRO A 250 -10.79 7.50 -1.74
CA PRO A 250 -11.96 8.14 -2.33
C PRO A 250 -12.95 7.12 -2.89
N ILE A 251 -14.22 7.43 -2.79
CA ILE A 251 -15.32 6.68 -3.41
C ILE A 251 -16.02 7.61 -4.39
N HIS A 252 -15.98 7.28 -5.69
CA HIS A 252 -16.52 8.17 -6.72
C HIS A 252 -18.03 8.13 -6.80
N ASN A 253 -18.62 6.93 -6.77
CA ASN A 253 -20.07 6.76 -6.91
C ASN A 253 -20.61 5.79 -5.86
N LEU A 254 -21.66 6.20 -5.17
CA LEU A 254 -22.48 5.35 -4.29
C LEU A 254 -23.78 5.00 -4.99
N CYS A 255 -23.97 3.70 -5.23
CA CYS A 255 -25.13 3.15 -5.93
C CYS A 255 -26.13 2.59 -4.92
N LEU A 256 -27.27 3.26 -4.80
CA LEU A 256 -28.37 2.93 -3.90
C LEU A 256 -29.61 2.49 -4.68
N SER A 257 -30.49 1.70 -4.06
CA SER A 257 -31.78 1.35 -4.67
C SER A 257 -32.64 2.59 -4.90
N ALA A 258 -33.32 2.69 -6.05
CA ALA A 258 -34.26 3.76 -6.36
C ALA A 258 -35.59 3.56 -5.64
N LEU A 259 -35.55 3.16 -4.37
CA LEU A 259 -36.71 3.00 -3.48
C LEU A 259 -36.89 4.25 -2.60
N PRO A 260 -38.04 4.41 -1.91
CA PRO A 260 -38.22 5.47 -0.94
C PRO A 260 -37.14 5.49 0.13
N GLU A 261 -36.78 6.67 0.57
CA GLU A 261 -35.70 6.90 1.55
C GLU A 261 -36.09 6.41 2.94
N ASP A 262 -35.09 5.94 3.69
CA ASP A 262 -35.14 5.68 5.12
C ASP A 262 -34.06 6.46 5.84
N GLU A 263 -34.03 6.43 7.20
CA GLU A 263 -33.10 7.18 8.01
C GLU A 263 -31.63 6.72 7.79
N THR A 264 -31.42 5.42 7.65
CA THR A 264 -30.08 4.84 7.42
C THR A 264 -29.49 5.30 6.10
N ARG A 265 -30.29 5.24 5.04
CA ARG A 265 -29.92 5.71 3.72
C ARG A 265 -29.58 7.21 3.71
N LEU A 266 -30.41 8.05 4.34
CA LEU A 266 -30.17 9.49 4.44
C LEU A 266 -28.84 9.79 5.15
N ARG A 267 -28.49 8.99 6.17
CA ARG A 267 -27.21 9.10 6.86
C ARG A 267 -26.04 8.77 5.94
N LEU A 268 -26.09 7.69 5.17
CA LEU A 268 -25.08 7.31 4.19
C LEU A 268 -24.91 8.35 3.09
N GLU A 269 -26.01 8.86 2.55
CA GLU A 269 -26.01 9.91 1.53
C GLU A 269 -25.32 11.19 2.04
N LYS A 270 -25.59 11.57 3.29
CA LYS A 270 -24.94 12.73 3.92
C LYS A 270 -23.44 12.59 4.00
N GLU A 271 -22.94 11.42 4.44
CA GLU A 271 -21.50 11.16 4.51
C GLU A 271 -20.88 11.10 3.10
N ALA A 272 -21.53 10.47 2.15
CA ALA A 272 -21.10 10.44 0.75
C ALA A 272 -20.93 11.85 0.16
N ARG A 273 -21.95 12.71 0.33
CA ARG A 273 -21.91 14.11 -0.16
C ARG A 273 -20.81 14.93 0.48
N ARG A 274 -20.44 14.65 1.74
CA ARG A 274 -19.38 15.35 2.47
C ARG A 274 -18.02 15.27 1.76
N PHE A 275 -17.76 14.18 1.07
CA PHE A 275 -16.51 13.93 0.35
C PHE A 275 -16.65 14.07 -1.18
N GLY A 276 -17.82 14.50 -1.67
CA GLY A 276 -18.07 14.70 -3.09
C GLY A 276 -18.37 13.40 -3.85
N THR A 277 -18.73 12.31 -3.15
CA THR A 277 -19.19 11.06 -3.76
C THR A 277 -20.52 11.31 -4.48
N ASN A 278 -20.62 10.90 -5.75
CA ASN A 278 -21.87 10.97 -6.52
C ASN A 278 -22.87 9.94 -6.02
N LEU A 279 -24.14 10.30 -5.97
CA LEU A 279 -25.25 9.39 -5.63
C LEU A 279 -25.92 8.91 -6.90
N LEU A 280 -25.98 7.61 -7.11
CA LEU A 280 -26.65 6.96 -8.22
C LEU A 280 -27.79 6.09 -7.67
N TYR A 281 -28.99 6.36 -8.12
CA TYR A 281 -30.20 5.61 -7.75
C TYR A 281 -30.52 4.62 -8.84
N ILE A 282 -30.38 3.34 -8.55
CA ILE A 282 -30.53 2.26 -9.52
C ILE A 282 -31.74 1.38 -9.23
N SER A 283 -32.32 0.84 -10.27
CA SER A 283 -33.45 -0.07 -10.23
C SER A 283 -33.37 -1.06 -11.38
N ARG A 284 -34.28 -2.00 -11.43
CA ARG A 284 -34.44 -2.94 -12.55
C ARG A 284 -34.33 -2.24 -13.90
N GLY A 285 -33.44 -2.74 -14.74
CA GLY A 285 -33.13 -2.21 -16.07
C GLY A 285 -31.97 -1.23 -16.12
N THR A 286 -31.41 -0.76 -14.97
CA THR A 286 -30.17 0.02 -14.96
C THR A 286 -29.00 -0.85 -15.43
N VAL A 287 -28.18 -0.31 -16.33
CA VAL A 287 -27.05 -1.02 -16.93
C VAL A 287 -25.80 -0.13 -16.87
N PHE A 288 -24.71 -0.68 -16.35
CA PHE A 288 -23.35 -0.14 -16.47
C PHE A 288 -22.61 -1.04 -17.46
N GLN A 289 -22.02 -0.46 -18.49
CA GLN A 289 -21.38 -1.24 -19.54
C GLN A 289 -20.04 -0.65 -19.92
N GLU A 290 -19.07 -1.54 -20.00
CA GLU A 290 -17.75 -1.35 -20.58
C GLU A 290 -17.52 -2.39 -21.67
N GLU A 291 -16.33 -2.36 -22.30
CA GLU A 291 -16.01 -3.24 -23.42
C GLU A 291 -16.19 -4.73 -23.06
N ASN A 292 -15.63 -5.15 -21.92
CA ASN A 292 -15.61 -6.56 -21.49
C ASN A 292 -16.34 -6.81 -20.15
N ALA A 293 -17.11 -5.82 -19.67
CA ALA A 293 -17.85 -5.90 -18.42
C ALA A 293 -19.24 -5.27 -18.56
N LYS A 294 -20.23 -5.94 -18.03
CA LYS A 294 -21.62 -5.45 -18.00
C LYS A 294 -22.27 -5.78 -16.66
N ILE A 295 -22.73 -4.75 -15.95
CA ILE A 295 -23.47 -4.88 -14.70
C ILE A 295 -24.91 -4.49 -14.99
N ARG A 296 -25.84 -5.40 -14.72
CA ARG A 296 -27.28 -5.20 -14.87
C ARG A 296 -27.97 -5.27 -13.52
N CYS A 297 -28.74 -4.27 -13.14
CA CYS A 297 -29.60 -4.33 -11.98
C CYS A 297 -30.90 -5.03 -12.36
N LEU A 298 -31.19 -6.15 -11.71
CA LEU A 298 -32.39 -6.98 -11.94
C LEU A 298 -33.49 -6.72 -10.91
N SER A 299 -33.15 -6.26 -9.72
CA SER A 299 -34.02 -5.90 -8.59
C SER A 299 -33.41 -4.74 -7.82
N PRO A 300 -34.25 -3.92 -7.11
CA PRO A 300 -35.69 -3.91 -7.10
C PRO A 300 -36.31 -3.26 -8.34
N ALA A 301 -37.59 -3.54 -8.59
CA ALA A 301 -38.37 -2.77 -9.55
C ALA A 301 -38.57 -1.35 -9.04
N LYS A 302 -38.69 -0.39 -9.96
CA LYS A 302 -38.80 1.03 -9.60
C LYS A 302 -40.08 1.27 -8.80
N ASN A 303 -39.95 1.98 -7.66
CA ASN A 303 -41.07 2.37 -6.77
C ASN A 303 -41.87 1.20 -6.15
N GLN A 304 -41.29 0.01 -6.08
CA GLN A 304 -41.90 -1.15 -5.45
C GLN A 304 -41.14 -1.52 -4.17
N LYS A 305 -41.29 -0.70 -3.11
CA LYS A 305 -40.74 -1.03 -1.79
C LYS A 305 -41.59 -2.07 -1.10
N LYS A 306 -40.97 -3.17 -0.66
CA LYS A 306 -41.59 -4.22 0.16
C LYS A 306 -41.40 -3.93 1.64
N GLU A 307 -42.20 -4.57 2.49
CA GLU A 307 -42.12 -4.41 3.95
C GLU A 307 -40.84 -5.01 4.52
N ASP A 308 -40.43 -6.18 4.02
CA ASP A 308 -39.17 -6.80 4.39
C ASP A 308 -37.99 -6.16 3.60
N GLU A 309 -37.03 -5.59 4.31
CA GLU A 309 -35.89 -4.92 3.69
C GLU A 309 -35.02 -5.88 2.87
N ASN A 310 -34.92 -7.17 3.24
CA ASN A 310 -34.23 -8.18 2.47
C ASN A 310 -34.79 -8.34 1.07
N GLU A 311 -36.11 -8.27 0.95
CA GLU A 311 -36.82 -8.37 -0.34
C GLU A 311 -36.63 -7.14 -1.23
N ASN A 312 -36.03 -6.07 -0.68
CA ASN A 312 -35.63 -4.86 -1.40
C ASN A 312 -34.20 -4.91 -1.91
N SER A 313 -33.51 -6.03 -1.75
CA SER A 313 -32.10 -6.19 -2.15
C SER A 313 -31.88 -5.87 -3.62
N GLN A 314 -30.80 -5.13 -3.89
CA GLN A 314 -30.30 -4.99 -5.26
C GLN A 314 -29.75 -6.34 -5.72
N VAL A 315 -30.32 -6.84 -6.79
CA VAL A 315 -29.82 -8.02 -7.49
C VAL A 315 -29.02 -7.57 -8.70
N LEU A 316 -27.75 -7.91 -8.72
CA LEU A 316 -26.84 -7.52 -9.79
C LEU A 316 -26.38 -8.75 -10.58
N LEU A 317 -26.63 -8.73 -11.90
CA LEU A 317 -26.06 -9.70 -12.82
C LEU A 317 -24.86 -9.06 -13.52
N VAL A 318 -23.69 -9.61 -13.26
CA VAL A 318 -22.42 -9.13 -13.80
C VAL A 318 -21.89 -10.10 -14.83
N ASP A 319 -21.66 -9.62 -16.04
CA ASP A 319 -20.89 -10.33 -17.06
C ASP A 319 -19.48 -9.72 -17.09
N LEU A 320 -18.47 -10.54 -16.81
CA LEU A 320 -17.07 -10.14 -16.80
C LEU A 320 -16.28 -11.09 -17.71
N ASN A 321 -15.89 -10.62 -18.89
CA ASN A 321 -15.18 -11.42 -19.90
C ASN A 321 -15.96 -12.71 -20.29
N GLY A 322 -17.30 -12.66 -20.33
CA GLY A 322 -18.16 -13.78 -20.64
C GLY A 322 -18.39 -14.77 -19.48
N LEU A 323 -17.92 -14.47 -18.29
CA LEU A 323 -18.23 -15.18 -17.05
C LEU A 323 -19.32 -14.40 -16.28
N ARG A 324 -20.43 -15.06 -15.98
CA ARG A 324 -21.60 -14.42 -15.40
C ARG A 324 -21.71 -14.71 -13.90
N PHE A 325 -21.84 -13.64 -13.12
CA PHE A 325 -22.01 -13.66 -11.67
C PHE A 325 -23.38 -13.10 -11.31
N LEU A 326 -24.10 -13.75 -10.42
CA LEU A 326 -25.34 -13.24 -9.85
C LEU A 326 -25.13 -12.95 -8.36
N PHE A 327 -25.28 -11.69 -7.98
CA PHE A 327 -25.23 -11.21 -6.61
C PHE A 327 -26.64 -10.86 -6.18
N THR A 328 -27.17 -11.52 -5.17
CA THR A 328 -28.57 -11.45 -4.77
C THR A 328 -28.79 -10.65 -3.50
N GLY A 329 -27.73 -10.17 -2.84
CA GLY A 329 -27.85 -9.65 -1.49
C GLY A 329 -28.51 -10.66 -0.56
N ASP A 330 -29.50 -10.21 0.18
CA ASP A 330 -30.29 -11.06 1.08
C ASP A 330 -31.70 -11.34 0.56
N LEU A 331 -31.89 -11.26 -0.76
CA LEU A 331 -33.18 -11.55 -1.41
C LEU A 331 -33.74 -12.89 -0.93
N GLY A 332 -34.94 -12.85 -0.46
CA GLY A 332 -35.72 -14.01 -0.05
C GLY A 332 -36.57 -14.59 -1.16
N GLU A 333 -37.38 -15.58 -0.78
CA GLU A 333 -38.19 -16.36 -1.71
C GLU A 333 -39.25 -15.51 -2.48
N GLU A 334 -39.81 -14.48 -1.87
CA GLU A 334 -40.76 -13.58 -2.51
C GLU A 334 -40.12 -12.81 -3.67
N GLY A 335 -38.91 -12.22 -3.44
CA GLY A 335 -38.19 -11.51 -4.48
C GLY A 335 -37.65 -12.44 -5.57
N GLU A 336 -37.28 -13.67 -5.24
CA GLU A 336 -36.92 -14.70 -6.22
C GLU A 336 -38.08 -15.04 -7.13
N GLN A 337 -39.30 -15.21 -6.58
CA GLN A 337 -40.51 -15.45 -7.36
C GLN A 337 -40.83 -14.28 -8.29
N GLU A 338 -40.64 -13.04 -7.82
CA GLU A 338 -40.82 -11.85 -8.66
C GLU A 338 -39.82 -11.82 -9.82
N LEU A 339 -38.55 -12.16 -9.55
CA LEU A 339 -37.54 -12.25 -10.60
C LEU A 339 -37.87 -13.35 -11.62
N LEU A 340 -38.34 -14.51 -11.18
CA LEU A 340 -38.78 -15.60 -12.05
C LEU A 340 -39.97 -15.18 -12.92
N ALA A 341 -40.93 -14.49 -12.34
CA ALA A 341 -42.11 -13.98 -13.06
C ALA A 341 -41.77 -12.84 -14.04
N SER A 342 -40.66 -12.17 -13.87
CA SER A 342 -40.26 -11.02 -14.70
C SER A 342 -39.86 -11.39 -16.13
N GLY A 343 -39.55 -12.65 -16.41
CA GLY A 343 -39.04 -13.12 -17.69
C GLY A 343 -37.61 -12.63 -18.03
N LEU A 344 -36.89 -12.10 -17.04
CA LEU A 344 -35.49 -11.67 -17.22
C LEU A 344 -34.57 -12.89 -17.37
N ASP A 345 -33.49 -12.68 -18.09
CA ASP A 345 -32.41 -13.65 -18.17
C ASP A 345 -31.62 -13.65 -16.84
N LEU A 346 -31.75 -14.74 -16.06
CA LEU A 346 -31.13 -14.95 -14.75
C LEU A 346 -29.93 -15.89 -14.82
N GLU A 347 -29.64 -16.52 -15.98
CA GLU A 347 -28.58 -17.48 -16.11
C GLU A 347 -27.23 -16.90 -15.66
N ALA A 348 -26.49 -17.63 -14.77
CA ALA A 348 -25.20 -17.22 -14.28
C ALA A 348 -24.33 -18.43 -13.94
N ASP A 349 -23.02 -18.33 -14.22
CA ASP A 349 -22.05 -19.39 -13.90
C ASP A 349 -21.76 -19.46 -12.40
N ILE A 350 -21.74 -18.30 -11.72
CA ILE A 350 -21.43 -18.17 -10.30
C ILE A 350 -22.57 -17.44 -9.57
N LEU A 351 -23.02 -18.05 -8.49
CA LEU A 351 -24.04 -17.48 -7.61
C LEU A 351 -23.42 -17.10 -6.26
N LYS A 352 -23.56 -15.82 -5.84
CA LYS A 352 -23.51 -15.48 -4.41
C LYS A 352 -24.85 -15.91 -3.80
N VAL A 353 -24.79 -16.89 -2.92
CA VAL A 353 -25.99 -17.45 -2.28
C VAL A 353 -26.70 -16.39 -1.45
N GLY A 354 -27.98 -16.26 -1.65
CA GLY A 354 -28.82 -15.26 -0.99
C GLY A 354 -28.85 -15.44 0.52
N HIS A 355 -28.91 -14.32 1.24
CA HIS A 355 -29.13 -14.23 2.68
C HIS A 355 -28.23 -15.19 3.48
N HIS A 356 -26.93 -15.20 3.13
CA HIS A 356 -25.87 -16.00 3.75
C HIS A 356 -26.17 -17.51 3.80
N GLY A 357 -27.04 -18.00 2.95
CA GLY A 357 -27.54 -19.39 2.94
C GLY A 357 -28.72 -19.63 3.88
N SER A 358 -29.58 -18.64 4.10
CA SER A 358 -30.85 -18.79 4.80
C SER A 358 -31.71 -19.88 4.15
N ARG A 359 -32.54 -20.58 4.94
CA ARG A 359 -33.50 -21.55 4.42
C ARG A 359 -34.58 -20.92 3.55
N TYR A 360 -34.84 -19.61 3.72
CA TYR A 360 -35.87 -18.84 3.05
C TYR A 360 -35.36 -18.12 1.79
N SER A 361 -34.17 -18.48 1.30
CA SER A 361 -33.60 -17.95 0.07
C SER A 361 -33.04 -19.08 -0.80
N THR A 362 -32.71 -18.77 -2.04
CA THR A 362 -32.07 -19.71 -2.98
C THR A 362 -32.93 -20.95 -3.20
N SER A 363 -34.19 -20.72 -3.60
CA SER A 363 -35.21 -21.75 -3.87
C SER A 363 -34.81 -22.67 -5.05
N GLU A 364 -35.39 -23.88 -5.11
CA GLU A 364 -35.11 -24.82 -6.20
C GLU A 364 -35.45 -24.23 -7.58
N ALA A 365 -36.58 -23.51 -7.66
CA ALA A 365 -37.03 -22.87 -8.91
C ALA A 365 -36.02 -21.78 -9.35
N PHE A 366 -35.52 -21.01 -8.40
CA PHE A 366 -34.52 -19.99 -8.66
C PHE A 366 -33.17 -20.60 -9.12
N LEU A 367 -32.73 -21.67 -8.46
CA LEU A 367 -31.53 -22.41 -8.86
C LEU A 367 -31.65 -23.01 -10.26
N GLN A 368 -32.83 -23.54 -10.63
CA GLN A 368 -33.09 -24.06 -11.98
C GLN A 368 -32.99 -22.94 -13.04
N ALA A 369 -33.48 -21.76 -12.75
CA ALA A 369 -33.43 -20.61 -13.66
C ALA A 369 -32.00 -20.03 -13.81
N ILE A 370 -31.22 -19.99 -12.73
CA ILE A 370 -29.83 -19.49 -12.74
C ILE A 370 -28.88 -20.54 -13.34
N SER A 371 -29.07 -21.81 -13.02
CA SER A 371 -28.22 -22.93 -13.43
C SER A 371 -26.73 -22.77 -13.09
N PRO A 372 -26.36 -22.39 -11.83
CA PRO A 372 -25.01 -22.03 -11.47
C PRO A 372 -24.10 -23.26 -11.35
N LYS A 373 -22.86 -23.14 -11.82
CA LYS A 373 -21.83 -24.17 -11.67
C LYS A 373 -21.13 -24.07 -10.31
N LEU A 374 -21.07 -22.84 -9.77
CA LEU A 374 -20.40 -22.53 -8.52
C LEU A 374 -21.29 -21.63 -7.66
N ALA A 375 -21.34 -21.93 -6.37
CA ALA A 375 -22.05 -21.14 -5.38
C ALA A 375 -21.07 -20.69 -4.27
N VAL A 376 -21.11 -19.43 -3.91
CA VAL A 376 -20.32 -18.88 -2.79
C VAL A 376 -21.27 -18.49 -1.66
N ILE A 377 -21.02 -19.05 -0.48
CA ILE A 377 -21.71 -18.72 0.75
C ILE A 377 -20.81 -17.85 1.61
N SER A 378 -21.21 -16.62 1.87
CA SER A 378 -20.53 -15.67 2.73
C SER A 378 -21.21 -15.71 4.10
N CYS A 379 -20.57 -16.29 5.10
CA CYS A 379 -21.10 -16.34 6.47
C CYS A 379 -19.99 -16.59 7.49
N ALA A 380 -20.24 -16.29 8.76
CA ALA A 380 -19.34 -16.62 9.87
C ALA A 380 -19.44 -18.11 10.23
N LYS A 381 -18.31 -18.67 10.72
CA LYS A 381 -18.28 -20.05 11.24
C LYS A 381 -19.23 -20.24 12.44
N GLU A 382 -19.26 -19.23 13.30
CA GLU A 382 -20.16 -19.17 14.44
C GLU A 382 -21.07 -17.97 14.24
N ASN A 383 -22.35 -18.22 13.98
CA ASN A 383 -23.38 -17.19 13.84
C ASN A 383 -24.68 -17.63 14.52
N ARG A 384 -25.41 -16.63 15.01
CA ARG A 384 -26.67 -16.85 15.73
C ARG A 384 -27.85 -17.27 14.84
N TYR A 385 -27.68 -17.18 13.53
CA TYR A 385 -28.75 -17.41 12.55
C TYR A 385 -28.81 -18.88 12.09
N GLY A 386 -27.77 -19.66 12.38
CA GLY A 386 -27.63 -21.03 11.90
C GLY A 386 -27.36 -21.12 10.40
N HIS A 387 -26.74 -20.08 9.84
CA HIS A 387 -26.36 -20.05 8.42
C HIS A 387 -25.00 -20.72 8.19
N PRO A 388 -24.81 -21.41 7.06
CA PRO A 388 -25.85 -21.73 6.07
C PRO A 388 -26.80 -22.83 6.60
N ALA A 389 -28.08 -22.69 6.29
CA ALA A 389 -29.07 -23.69 6.62
C ALA A 389 -28.81 -25.00 5.85
N PRO A 390 -28.93 -26.18 6.51
CA PRO A 390 -28.73 -27.48 5.82
C PRO A 390 -29.60 -27.64 4.58
N GLU A 391 -30.82 -27.12 4.60
CA GLU A 391 -31.78 -27.19 3.51
C GLU A 391 -31.27 -26.46 2.25
N THR A 392 -30.62 -25.30 2.46
CA THR A 392 -30.06 -24.51 1.35
C THR A 392 -28.84 -25.20 0.77
N VAL A 393 -27.96 -25.75 1.62
CA VAL A 393 -26.82 -26.54 1.16
C VAL A 393 -27.27 -27.75 0.34
N GLN A 394 -28.29 -28.48 0.81
CA GLN A 394 -28.85 -29.62 0.06
C GLN A 394 -29.46 -29.21 -1.28
N ARG A 395 -30.12 -28.06 -1.37
CA ARG A 395 -30.66 -27.55 -2.66
C ARG A 395 -29.52 -27.27 -3.65
N LEU A 396 -28.43 -26.63 -3.19
CA LEU A 396 -27.26 -26.35 -4.00
C LEU A 396 -26.56 -27.63 -4.47
N GLU A 397 -26.41 -28.64 -3.57
CA GLU A 397 -25.84 -29.94 -3.91
C GLU A 397 -26.67 -30.70 -4.95
N ARG A 398 -28.03 -30.70 -4.80
CA ARG A 398 -28.93 -31.31 -5.77
C ARG A 398 -28.88 -30.60 -7.13
N ALA A 399 -28.68 -29.27 -7.13
CA ALA A 399 -28.46 -28.50 -8.35
C ALA A 399 -27.08 -28.78 -9.00
N GLY A 400 -26.22 -29.57 -8.38
CA GLY A 400 -24.90 -29.89 -8.90
C GLY A 400 -23.88 -28.76 -8.75
N CYS A 401 -24.13 -27.80 -7.86
CA CYS A 401 -23.22 -26.68 -7.64
C CYS A 401 -21.99 -27.10 -6.84
N ARG A 402 -20.83 -26.62 -7.24
CA ARG A 402 -19.64 -26.63 -6.39
C ARG A 402 -19.74 -25.49 -5.38
N ILE A 403 -19.77 -25.81 -4.07
CA ILE A 403 -20.02 -24.85 -3.00
C ILE A 403 -18.69 -24.42 -2.35
N PHE A 404 -18.49 -23.12 -2.18
CA PHE A 404 -17.40 -22.51 -1.45
C PHE A 404 -17.94 -21.65 -0.30
N TYR A 405 -17.17 -21.63 0.81
CA TYR A 405 -17.56 -20.93 2.03
C TYR A 405 -16.44 -19.96 2.45
N THR A 406 -16.76 -18.67 2.64
CA THR A 406 -15.77 -17.71 3.12
C THR A 406 -15.21 -18.12 4.48
N MET A 407 -16.04 -18.66 5.38
CA MET A 407 -15.65 -19.13 6.71
C MET A 407 -14.63 -20.28 6.72
N LYS A 408 -14.51 -21.06 5.61
CA LYS A 408 -13.56 -22.16 5.47
C LYS A 408 -12.32 -21.79 4.66
N SER A 409 -12.53 -21.01 3.61
CA SER A 409 -11.50 -20.69 2.60
C SER A 409 -10.84 -19.33 2.82
N GLY A 410 -11.39 -18.49 3.72
CA GLY A 410 -11.06 -17.07 3.75
C GLY A 410 -11.59 -16.36 2.51
N ALA A 411 -10.87 -15.35 2.03
CA ALA A 411 -11.24 -14.67 0.80
C ALA A 411 -11.13 -15.63 -0.41
N ILE A 412 -12.15 -15.60 -1.28
CA ILE A 412 -12.26 -16.44 -2.48
C ILE A 412 -12.18 -15.52 -3.70
N THR A 413 -11.13 -15.66 -4.50
CA THR A 413 -10.93 -14.86 -5.71
C THR A 413 -11.12 -15.71 -6.95
N LEU A 414 -11.92 -15.19 -7.89
CA LEU A 414 -12.15 -15.77 -9.20
C LEU A 414 -11.57 -14.85 -10.27
N TYR A 415 -10.74 -15.40 -11.12
CA TYR A 415 -10.18 -14.71 -12.29
C TYR A 415 -10.82 -15.32 -13.54
N PRO A 416 -11.46 -14.50 -14.41
CA PRO A 416 -11.84 -14.95 -15.74
C PRO A 416 -10.62 -15.46 -16.49
N ALA A 417 -10.73 -16.60 -17.18
CA ALA A 417 -9.62 -17.14 -17.95
C ALA A 417 -9.54 -16.44 -19.31
N ASP A 418 -8.36 -15.97 -19.67
CA ASP A 418 -8.12 -15.31 -20.95
C ASP A 418 -8.57 -16.16 -22.15
N GLY A 419 -9.48 -15.61 -22.95
CA GLY A 419 -9.92 -16.18 -24.23
C GLY A 419 -10.65 -17.52 -24.18
N LYS A 420 -11.02 -18.03 -22.99
CA LYS A 420 -11.78 -19.27 -22.81
C LYS A 420 -12.92 -19.07 -21.84
N LYS A 421 -14.08 -19.72 -22.08
CA LYS A 421 -15.13 -19.88 -21.07
C LYS A 421 -14.58 -20.70 -19.90
N GLY A 422 -13.96 -20.05 -18.94
CA GLY A 422 -13.37 -20.70 -17.78
C GLY A 422 -12.97 -19.66 -16.73
N TRP A 423 -12.58 -20.16 -15.57
CA TRP A 423 -12.15 -19.36 -14.45
C TRP A 423 -11.04 -20.07 -13.68
N LYS A 424 -10.18 -19.28 -13.06
CA LYS A 424 -9.18 -19.73 -12.07
C LYS A 424 -9.65 -19.29 -10.70
N LEU A 425 -9.70 -20.20 -9.75
CA LEU A 425 -10.07 -19.91 -8.37
C LEU A 425 -8.79 -19.88 -7.52
N GLU A 426 -8.71 -18.88 -6.64
CA GLU A 426 -7.68 -18.76 -5.63
C GLU A 426 -8.34 -18.60 -4.25
N GLN A 427 -7.86 -19.37 -3.26
CA GLN A 427 -8.33 -19.35 -1.88
C GLN A 427 -7.17 -19.00 -0.95
N LYS A 428 -7.41 -18.15 0.06
CA LYS A 428 -6.35 -17.70 0.95
C LYS A 428 -5.74 -18.84 1.80
N PHE A 429 -6.51 -19.87 2.13
CA PHE A 429 -6.10 -20.98 3.00
C PHE A 429 -5.75 -22.29 2.27
N ASP A 430 -5.76 -22.32 0.95
CA ASP A 430 -5.47 -23.53 0.16
C ASP A 430 -4.04 -24.09 0.38
N LYS A 431 -3.17 -23.34 1.07
CA LYS A 431 -1.78 -23.76 1.38
C LYS A 431 -1.63 -24.48 2.74
N ILE A 432 -2.62 -24.39 3.62
CA ILE A 432 -2.52 -24.96 4.99
C ILE A 432 -3.00 -26.42 5.02
N GLU A 433 -4.00 -26.79 4.21
CA GLU A 433 -4.54 -28.15 4.21
C GLU A 433 -3.72 -29.16 3.40
N ARG A 434 -2.77 -28.74 2.56
CA ARG A 434 -1.86 -29.66 1.82
C ARG A 434 -0.65 -30.15 2.62
N GLY A 435 -0.47 -29.65 3.84
CA GLY A 435 0.64 -30.02 4.72
C GLY A 435 0.42 -31.29 5.54
N ASP A 436 -0.84 -31.73 5.76
CA ASP A 436 -1.19 -32.76 6.74
C ASP A 436 -1.75 -34.07 6.15
N SER A 437 -1.65 -34.30 4.82
CA SER A 437 -2.17 -35.53 4.21
C SER A 437 -1.10 -36.49 3.68
N HIS A 438 0.10 -36.51 4.22
CA HIS A 438 1.09 -37.57 4.02
C HIS A 438 1.67 -37.99 5.35
N GLU A 439 0.92 -38.88 6.02
CA GLU A 439 1.43 -39.96 6.85
C GLU A 439 0.23 -40.66 7.50
N HIS A 440 -0.20 -41.71 6.88
CA HIS A 440 -0.71 -42.94 7.50
C HIS A 440 -1.46 -43.80 6.48
N SER A 441 -0.73 -44.69 5.86
CA SER A 441 -1.14 -46.07 5.58
C SER A 441 0.08 -46.92 5.28
#